data_4e0b406384330ab49042ea7205137478
#
_entry.id   4e0b406384330ab49042ea7205137478
#
_cell.length_a   1.000
_cell.length_b   1.000
_cell.length_c   1.000
_cell.angle_alpha   90.00
_cell.angle_beta   90.00
_cell.angle_gamma   90.00
#
_symmetry.space_group_name_H-M   'P 1'
#
loop_
_entity.id
_entity.type
_entity.pdbx_description
1 polymer ?
#
loop_
_entity_poly.entity_id
_entity_poly.type
_entity_poly.pdbx_seq_one_letter_code
_entity_poly.pdbx_strand_id
1 'polypeptide(L)'
;MINVTRLSDRTYGYKVFNPDWSCNPREHDAQGQYTCPARFEDDEMDVQGQGMTFRFNPLEYFKSGLYKFDNNTHVVEIIAYGDIGKSEHGTLCWTNKLEIVRELSWEEVLSLVNIGQDCTGFGNTGKCNVGNYNSGDYNEGDVNVGSYNSGRGNVGDHNTGTNNTGNYNSNSDNTGHYNSGYRNSGDDNAGCYNTGDSNAGNYNVGSWNNGDYNTGIQNTGYQNTGNKNAGNSNTGYENTGNNNTGNNNRGKSNAGNYNSGNENTGNRNIGNRNTGDWNLSSYNNGCFNTEETTIMLFNKPSSWTYSQWLKTRACRLLNNIPKDTVAWIDVYSMTDEEKELNPSYETTNGYLKIQDDSSLVQSWWDDLDTKDKETIKAIPNFDSDIFYKCTGIIVD
;
A
#
# COMPACT_ATOMS: atom_id res chain seq x y z
N MET A 1 22.03 45.64 -3.58
CA MET A 1 22.88 46.13 -2.50
C MET A 1 22.50 45.34 -1.25
N ILE A 2 23.42 44.51 -0.77
CA ILE A 2 23.20 43.79 0.48
C ILE A 2 23.40 44.82 1.60
N ASN A 3 22.37 45.14 2.38
CA ASN A 3 22.49 46.01 3.51
C ASN A 3 23.33 45.27 4.58
N VAL A 4 24.52 45.76 4.83
CA VAL A 4 25.44 45.24 5.84
C VAL A 4 25.20 46.04 7.12
N THR A 5 24.75 45.38 8.19
CA THR A 5 24.65 45.98 9.51
C THR A 5 26.06 45.95 10.14
N ARG A 6 26.69 47.09 10.38
CA ARG A 6 27.93 47.16 11.16
C ARG A 6 27.68 46.78 12.63
N LEU A 7 28.43 45.80 13.12
CA LEU A 7 28.46 45.41 14.53
C LEU A 7 29.46 46.25 15.31
N SER A 8 29.47 46.15 16.64
CA SER A 8 30.41 46.86 17.51
C SER A 8 31.85 46.48 17.22
N ASP A 9 32.80 47.37 17.56
CA ASP A 9 34.25 47.20 17.30
C ASP A 9 34.90 45.92 17.86
N ARG A 10 34.17 45.17 18.66
CA ARG A 10 34.55 43.84 19.19
C ARG A 10 33.31 43.00 19.33
N THR A 11 33.32 41.83 18.66
CA THR A 11 32.18 40.92 18.69
C THR A 11 32.67 39.51 19.00
N TYR A 12 32.02 38.85 19.98
CA TYR A 12 32.28 37.47 20.33
C TYR A 12 31.44 36.53 19.46
N GLY A 13 32.02 35.39 19.06
CA GLY A 13 31.35 34.38 18.27
C GLY A 13 32.13 33.07 18.26
N TYR A 14 31.68 32.20 17.37
CA TYR A 14 32.29 30.88 17.17
C TYR A 14 32.71 30.69 15.74
N LYS A 15 33.79 29.95 15.56
CA LYS A 15 34.25 29.46 14.26
C LYS A 15 34.50 27.97 14.34
N VAL A 16 34.28 27.28 13.23
CA VAL A 16 34.47 25.83 13.10
C VAL A 16 35.55 25.55 12.05
N PHE A 17 36.43 24.60 12.31
CA PHE A 17 37.44 24.12 11.41
C PHE A 17 37.36 22.60 11.23
N ASN A 18 37.82 22.13 10.08
CA ASN A 18 38.04 20.71 9.81
C ASN A 18 39.11 20.12 10.77
N PRO A 19 39.22 18.77 10.87
CA PRO A 19 40.26 18.15 11.69
C PRO A 19 41.70 18.54 11.40
N ASP A 20 41.97 19.08 10.21
CA ASP A 20 43.30 19.60 9.79
C ASP A 20 43.44 21.11 10.00
N TRP A 21 42.51 21.73 10.75
CA TRP A 21 42.41 23.16 10.96
C TRP A 21 42.18 24.00 9.69
N SER A 22 41.76 23.38 8.60
CA SER A 22 41.33 24.09 7.39
C SER A 22 39.89 24.60 7.53
N CYS A 23 39.57 25.67 6.82
CA CYS A 23 38.19 26.14 6.66
C CYS A 23 37.52 25.48 5.47
N ASN A 24 36.18 25.40 5.50
CA ASN A 24 35.44 24.93 4.33
C ASN A 24 35.51 25.98 3.21
N PRO A 25 35.97 25.64 1.99
CA PRO A 25 36.12 26.60 0.88
C PRO A 25 34.82 27.32 0.49
N ARG A 26 33.67 26.79 0.85
CA ARG A 26 32.34 27.40 0.58
C ARG A 26 32.02 28.56 1.52
N GLU A 27 32.82 28.78 2.55
CA GLU A 27 32.63 29.89 3.48
C GLU A 27 33.40 31.15 3.09
N HIS A 28 34.10 31.12 1.97
CA HIS A 28 34.97 32.24 1.48
C HIS A 28 35.96 32.74 2.52
N ASP A 29 36.40 31.86 3.43
CA ASP A 29 37.44 32.21 4.39
C ASP A 29 38.80 32.36 3.69
N ALA A 30 39.64 33.24 4.21
CA ALA A 30 40.99 33.30 3.86
C ALA A 30 41.69 31.94 4.10
N GLN A 31 42.38 31.42 3.09
CA GLN A 31 42.99 30.10 3.16
C GLN A 31 44.12 30.12 4.22
N GLY A 32 43.99 29.30 5.23
CA GLY A 32 45.02 29.13 6.22
C GLY A 32 44.67 28.08 7.29
N GLN A 33 45.67 27.43 7.79
CA GLN A 33 45.59 26.67 9.03
C GLN A 33 45.80 27.61 10.19
N TYR A 34 44.91 27.54 11.18
CA TYR A 34 45.05 28.30 12.41
C TYR A 34 45.40 27.36 13.55
N THR A 35 46.30 27.80 14.43
CA THR A 35 46.55 27.09 15.70
C THR A 35 45.98 27.89 16.85
N CYS A 36 45.30 27.22 17.73
CA CYS A 36 44.63 27.87 18.88
C CYS A 36 45.61 28.03 20.07
N PRO A 37 45.67 29.20 20.75
CA PRO A 37 45.05 30.47 20.36
C PRO A 37 45.84 31.16 19.24
N ALA A 38 45.15 31.70 18.25
CA ALA A 38 45.75 32.37 17.11
C ALA A 38 45.05 33.71 16.84
N ARG A 39 45.81 34.62 16.22
CA ARG A 39 45.26 35.87 15.70
C ARG A 39 45.41 35.86 14.18
N PHE A 40 44.37 36.19 13.47
CA PHE A 40 44.37 36.34 12.04
C PHE A 40 43.93 37.75 11.65
N GLU A 41 44.61 38.36 10.70
CA GLU A 41 44.27 39.66 10.14
C GLU A 41 44.30 39.55 8.61
N ASP A 42 43.20 40.03 7.99
CA ASP A 42 43.10 40.21 6.55
C ASP A 42 42.77 41.68 6.29
N ASP A 43 43.58 42.33 5.44
CA ASP A 43 43.49 43.76 5.21
C ASP A 43 42.33 44.17 4.31
N GLU A 44 41.72 43.22 3.59
CA GLU A 44 40.62 43.48 2.66
C GLU A 44 39.38 42.67 3.03
N MET A 45 38.30 43.36 3.45
CA MET A 45 36.95 42.80 3.61
C MET A 45 36.08 43.30 2.47
N ASP A 46 35.53 42.38 1.65
CA ASP A 46 34.55 42.73 0.66
C ASP A 46 33.16 42.92 1.32
N VAL A 47 32.47 43.98 0.95
CA VAL A 47 31.08 44.23 1.32
C VAL A 47 30.09 43.16 0.85
N GLN A 48 30.52 42.22 0.03
CA GLN A 48 29.70 41.05 -0.42
C GLN A 48 29.97 39.78 0.38
N GLY A 49 30.62 39.81 1.52
CA GLY A 49 30.82 38.67 2.39
C GLY A 49 32.11 37.88 2.15
N GLN A 50 33.11 38.49 1.49
CA GLN A 50 34.46 37.96 1.46
C GLN A 50 35.21 38.43 2.70
N GLY A 51 35.58 37.52 3.56
CA GLY A 51 36.28 37.71 4.81
C GLY A 51 36.16 36.46 5.65
N MET A 52 36.75 36.47 6.82
CA MET A 52 36.68 35.35 7.75
C MET A 52 35.28 35.26 8.32
N THR A 53 34.60 34.17 8.07
CA THR A 53 33.25 33.94 8.56
C THR A 53 33.23 33.51 10.03
N PHE A 54 32.19 33.89 10.75
CA PHE A 54 31.90 33.42 12.09
C PHE A 54 30.39 33.42 12.37
N ARG A 55 29.97 32.75 13.44
CA ARG A 55 28.55 32.70 13.86
C ARG A 55 28.43 32.86 15.36
N PHE A 56 27.24 33.30 15.81
CA PHE A 56 26.95 33.45 17.25
C PHE A 56 26.58 32.13 17.93
N ASN A 57 26.25 31.10 17.15
CA ASN A 57 25.95 29.78 17.68
C ASN A 57 26.64 28.73 16.77
N PRO A 58 27.47 27.86 17.33
CA PRO A 58 28.16 26.81 16.53
C PRO A 58 27.19 25.84 15.88
N LEU A 59 25.97 25.62 16.38
CA LEU A 59 24.93 24.82 15.77
C LEU A 59 24.68 25.21 14.30
N GLU A 60 24.75 26.47 13.96
CA GLU A 60 24.50 26.98 12.62
C GLU A 60 25.53 26.49 11.57
N TYR A 61 26.72 26.14 12.00
CA TYR A 61 27.73 25.51 11.13
C TYR A 61 27.36 24.08 10.77
N PHE A 62 26.84 23.31 11.74
CA PHE A 62 26.49 21.92 11.55
C PHE A 62 25.16 21.76 10.79
N LYS A 63 24.21 22.66 10.99
CA LYS A 63 22.96 22.73 10.20
C LYS A 63 23.20 22.91 8.71
N SER A 64 24.24 23.66 8.34
CA SER A 64 24.58 23.92 6.94
C SER A 64 25.15 22.68 6.22
N GLY A 65 25.56 21.66 6.97
CA GLY A 65 26.25 20.49 6.43
C GLY A 65 27.66 20.78 5.89
N LEU A 66 28.21 21.96 6.18
CA LEU A 66 29.57 22.35 5.74
C LEU A 66 30.65 21.64 6.53
N TYR A 67 30.38 21.35 7.79
CA TYR A 67 31.30 20.66 8.69
C TYR A 67 30.65 19.41 9.23
N LYS A 68 31.47 18.36 9.39
CA LYS A 68 31.04 17.12 10.01
C LYS A 68 30.89 17.33 11.51
N PHE A 69 29.80 16.89 12.10
CA PHE A 69 29.58 16.97 13.55
C PHE A 69 30.20 15.73 14.20
N ASP A 70 31.46 15.84 14.59
CA ASP A 70 32.16 14.82 15.37
C ASP A 70 33.25 15.48 16.26
N ASN A 71 33.79 14.72 17.18
CA ASN A 71 34.78 15.21 18.17
C ASN A 71 36.16 15.51 17.59
N ASN A 72 36.39 15.30 16.29
CA ASN A 72 37.64 15.72 15.60
C ASN A 72 37.49 17.07 14.92
N THR A 73 36.25 17.60 14.86
CA THR A 73 35.98 18.92 14.31
C THR A 73 36.28 19.97 15.37
N HIS A 74 37.13 20.95 15.05
CA HIS A 74 37.52 21.99 15.98
C HIS A 74 36.45 23.09 16.05
N VAL A 75 36.00 23.41 17.22
CA VAL A 75 35.07 24.54 17.48
C VAL A 75 35.81 25.51 18.44
N VAL A 76 35.93 26.76 18.03
CA VAL A 76 36.64 27.75 18.79
C VAL A 76 35.81 28.96 19.13
N GLU A 77 36.02 29.55 20.29
CA GLU A 77 35.57 30.88 20.62
C GLU A 77 36.50 31.91 19.96
N ILE A 78 35.91 32.91 19.32
CA ILE A 78 36.67 33.99 18.66
C ILE A 78 36.21 35.38 19.11
N ILE A 79 37.10 36.32 18.96
CA ILE A 79 36.78 37.75 18.98
C ILE A 79 37.00 38.28 17.57
N ALA A 80 35.93 38.75 16.95
CA ALA A 80 35.98 39.49 15.70
C ALA A 80 36.17 40.99 15.99
N TYR A 81 37.02 41.64 15.24
CA TYR A 81 37.30 43.09 15.33
C TYR A 81 37.65 43.65 13.97
N GLY A 82 37.81 44.96 13.85
CA GLY A 82 37.98 45.63 12.57
C GLY A 82 36.66 45.87 11.86
N ASP A 83 36.60 45.60 10.57
CA ASP A 83 35.38 45.68 9.80
C ASP A 83 34.54 44.39 10.01
N ILE A 84 33.37 44.56 10.63
CA ILE A 84 32.50 43.41 10.91
C ILE A 84 31.18 43.62 10.18
N GLY A 85 30.76 42.63 9.40
CA GLY A 85 29.48 42.58 8.70
C GLY A 85 28.60 41.42 9.11
N LYS A 86 27.29 41.52 8.87
CA LYS A 86 26.31 40.48 9.11
C LYS A 86 25.33 40.42 7.94
N SER A 87 24.95 39.20 7.52
CA SER A 87 23.91 39.02 6.52
C SER A 87 22.54 39.46 7.03
N GLU A 88 21.74 40.10 6.19
CA GLU A 88 20.46 40.71 6.57
C GLU A 88 19.42 39.68 7.03
N HIS A 89 19.48 38.48 6.50
CA HIS A 89 18.52 37.38 6.77
C HIS A 89 19.18 36.10 7.28
N GLY A 90 20.45 36.15 7.69
CA GLY A 90 21.22 34.98 8.09
C GLY A 90 21.92 35.13 9.43
N THR A 91 22.42 34.03 9.91
CA THR A 91 23.26 33.94 11.11
C THR A 91 24.74 34.09 10.82
N LEU A 92 25.10 34.25 9.54
CA LEU A 92 26.48 34.38 9.08
C LEU A 92 26.99 35.78 9.29
N CYS A 93 28.12 35.91 9.98
CA CYS A 93 28.88 37.11 10.14
C CYS A 93 30.26 36.97 9.46
N TRP A 94 30.89 38.07 9.11
CA TRP A 94 32.24 38.11 8.56
C TRP A 94 33.03 39.26 9.14
N THR A 95 34.34 39.10 9.16
CA THR A 95 35.29 40.10 9.66
C THR A 95 36.61 40.03 8.90
N ASN A 96 37.34 41.17 8.86
CA ASN A 96 38.71 41.19 8.35
C ASN A 96 39.77 40.89 9.43
N LYS A 97 39.37 40.81 10.70
CA LYS A 97 40.27 40.51 11.82
C LYS A 97 39.58 39.64 12.86
N LEU A 98 40.21 38.52 13.20
CA LEU A 98 39.70 37.67 14.31
C LEU A 98 40.88 37.16 15.16
N GLU A 99 40.57 36.90 16.41
CA GLU A 99 41.45 36.24 17.37
C GLU A 99 40.77 35.01 17.90
N ILE A 100 41.42 33.85 17.80
CA ILE A 100 40.96 32.62 18.44
C ILE A 100 41.34 32.70 19.90
N VAL A 101 40.31 32.72 20.77
CA VAL A 101 40.45 32.83 22.22
C VAL A 101 40.84 31.50 22.82
N ARG A 102 40.09 30.47 22.49
CA ARG A 102 40.31 29.08 22.91
C ARG A 102 39.55 28.11 22.07
N GLU A 103 39.97 26.86 22.06
CA GLU A 103 39.21 25.75 21.58
C GLU A 103 38.26 25.26 22.67
N LEU A 104 37.04 24.89 22.28
CA LEU A 104 36.06 24.28 23.15
C LEU A 104 36.29 22.78 23.29
N SER A 105 36.09 22.25 24.49
CA SER A 105 35.98 20.81 24.69
C SER A 105 34.73 20.26 23.98
N TRP A 106 34.72 18.98 23.62
CA TRP A 106 33.55 18.37 22.99
C TRP A 106 32.28 18.46 23.86
N GLU A 107 32.43 18.38 25.19
CA GLU A 107 31.32 18.54 26.14
C GLU A 107 30.73 19.96 26.09
N GLU A 108 31.60 20.98 25.99
CA GLU A 108 31.15 22.39 25.83
C GLU A 108 30.43 22.57 24.50
N VAL A 109 30.95 21.99 23.40
CA VAL A 109 30.27 22.03 22.10
C VAL A 109 28.89 21.40 22.18
N LEU A 110 28.78 20.19 22.75
CA LEU A 110 27.49 19.51 22.94
C LEU A 110 26.51 20.37 23.75
N SER A 111 26.96 21.07 24.78
CA SER A 111 26.11 21.93 25.60
C SER A 111 25.63 23.18 24.85
N LEU A 112 26.41 23.69 23.90
CA LEU A 112 26.05 24.86 23.09
C LEU A 112 25.11 24.53 21.92
N VAL A 113 25.21 23.34 21.37
CA VAL A 113 24.39 22.94 20.23
C VAL A 113 23.09 22.24 20.62
N ASN A 114 22.94 21.88 21.87
CA ASN A 114 21.74 21.26 22.46
C ASN A 114 21.15 22.19 23.54
N ILE A 115 19.82 22.19 23.64
CA ILE A 115 19.10 22.78 24.76
C ILE A 115 18.90 21.73 25.86
N GLY A 116 19.08 20.45 25.54
CA GLY A 116 18.89 19.31 26.41
C GLY A 116 20.13 18.95 27.25
N GLN A 117 19.95 17.97 28.13
CA GLN A 117 20.99 17.41 29.01
C GLN A 117 21.40 16.02 28.54
N ASP A 118 22.70 15.72 28.65
CA ASP A 118 23.28 14.39 28.33
C ASP A 118 22.94 13.89 26.90
N CYS A 119 22.85 14.82 25.93
CA CYS A 119 22.54 14.53 24.54
C CYS A 119 23.82 14.36 23.70
N THR A 120 23.83 13.40 22.77
CA THR A 120 24.82 13.29 21.70
C THR A 120 24.19 13.74 20.37
N GLY A 121 24.99 14.29 19.46
CA GLY A 121 24.46 14.96 18.28
C GLY A 121 24.13 16.43 18.54
N PHE A 122 23.31 17.05 17.71
CA PHE A 122 23.03 18.48 17.80
C PHE A 122 21.55 18.82 17.61
N GLY A 123 21.17 19.99 18.14
CA GLY A 123 19.80 20.50 18.02
C GLY A 123 18.78 19.73 18.85
N ASN A 124 19.19 18.96 19.84
CA ASN A 124 18.32 18.20 20.70
C ASN A 124 17.75 19.06 21.84
N THR A 125 16.51 18.79 22.22
CA THR A 125 15.82 19.35 23.37
C THR A 125 15.36 18.20 24.26
N GLY A 126 15.56 18.32 25.58
CA GLY A 126 15.23 17.26 26.56
C GLY A 126 16.47 16.49 26.99
N LYS A 127 16.35 15.23 27.37
CA LYS A 127 17.44 14.47 28.02
C LYS A 127 17.80 13.20 27.27
N CYS A 128 19.09 12.86 27.32
CA CYS A 128 19.61 11.58 26.86
C CYS A 128 19.23 11.23 25.42
N ASN A 129 19.14 12.21 24.53
CA ASN A 129 18.88 11.97 23.12
C ASN A 129 20.17 11.64 22.36
N VAL A 130 20.11 10.67 21.48
CA VAL A 130 21.20 10.25 20.57
C VAL A 130 20.76 10.53 19.14
N GLY A 131 21.57 11.34 18.41
CA GLY A 131 21.23 11.78 17.05
C GLY A 131 20.88 13.26 17.01
N ASN A 132 20.18 13.71 15.97
CA ASN A 132 20.00 15.14 15.73
C ASN A 132 18.54 15.57 15.74
N TYR A 133 18.29 16.79 16.22
CA TYR A 133 16.97 17.43 16.22
C TYR A 133 15.87 16.63 16.92
N ASN A 134 16.17 15.88 17.96
CA ASN A 134 15.17 15.22 18.78
C ASN A 134 14.58 16.18 19.82
N SER A 135 13.29 16.06 20.09
CA SER A 135 12.57 16.77 21.13
C SER A 135 11.87 15.79 22.08
N GLY A 136 12.12 15.94 23.38
CA GLY A 136 11.71 14.98 24.41
C GLY A 136 12.89 14.17 24.91
N ASP A 137 12.65 13.05 25.55
CA ASP A 137 13.69 12.33 26.28
C ASP A 137 13.98 10.93 25.68
N TYR A 138 15.23 10.49 25.78
CA TYR A 138 15.66 9.14 25.43
C TYR A 138 15.35 8.72 23.98
N ASN A 139 15.42 9.63 23.03
CA ASN A 139 15.25 9.29 21.61
C ASN A 139 16.59 8.87 20.98
N GLU A 140 16.56 7.88 20.09
CA GLU A 140 17.70 7.44 19.28
C GLU A 140 17.37 7.64 17.78
N GLY A 141 18.28 8.32 17.06
CA GLY A 141 18.10 8.69 15.66
C GLY A 141 17.75 10.16 15.49
N ASP A 142 17.07 10.54 14.41
CA ASP A 142 16.92 11.94 14.06
C ASP A 142 15.46 12.40 14.00
N VAL A 143 15.23 13.65 14.39
CA VAL A 143 13.97 14.37 14.18
C VAL A 143 12.78 13.68 14.86
N ASN A 144 12.99 13.05 16.01
CA ASN A 144 11.91 12.47 16.80
C ASN A 144 11.32 13.49 17.78
N VAL A 145 10.02 13.41 18.00
CA VAL A 145 9.28 14.23 18.96
C VAL A 145 8.54 13.33 19.94
N GLY A 146 8.76 13.53 21.23
CA GLY A 146 8.27 12.64 22.29
C GLY A 146 9.42 11.87 22.92
N SER A 147 9.16 10.74 23.54
CA SER A 147 10.19 10.04 24.32
C SER A 147 10.34 8.58 23.92
N TYR A 148 11.54 8.05 24.09
CA TYR A 148 11.86 6.66 23.84
C TYR A 148 11.61 6.22 22.38
N ASN A 149 11.74 7.12 21.39
CA ASN A 149 11.64 6.75 19.99
C ASN A 149 12.99 6.29 19.44
N SER A 150 12.98 5.27 18.58
CA SER A 150 14.16 4.82 17.85
C SER A 150 13.91 4.91 16.34
N GLY A 151 14.79 5.57 15.62
CA GLY A 151 14.70 5.80 14.19
C GLY A 151 14.51 7.26 13.81
N ARG A 152 13.69 7.55 12.81
CA ARG A 152 13.62 8.91 12.27
C ARG A 152 12.20 9.43 12.13
N GLY A 153 11.98 10.69 12.53
CA GLY A 153 10.74 11.40 12.24
C GLY A 153 9.52 10.85 12.96
N ASN A 154 9.70 10.19 14.10
CA ASN A 154 8.60 9.68 14.90
C ASN A 154 8.02 10.78 15.80
N VAL A 155 6.70 10.79 15.96
CA VAL A 155 5.96 11.71 16.82
C VAL A 155 5.14 10.90 17.83
N GLY A 156 5.36 11.13 19.13
CA GLY A 156 4.78 10.36 20.22
C GLY A 156 5.85 9.56 20.94
N ASP A 157 5.46 8.53 21.67
CA ASP A 157 6.37 7.81 22.55
C ASP A 157 6.55 6.34 22.14
N HIS A 158 7.74 5.79 22.40
CA HIS A 158 8.05 4.38 22.20
C HIS A 158 7.86 3.88 20.76
N ASN A 159 8.04 4.72 19.76
CA ASN A 159 7.99 4.30 18.37
C ASN A 159 9.35 3.78 17.89
N THR A 160 9.34 2.75 17.06
CA THR A 160 10.53 2.22 16.41
C THR A 160 10.35 2.25 14.89
N GLY A 161 11.31 2.81 14.17
CA GLY A 161 11.27 2.92 12.71
C GLY A 161 11.14 4.36 12.23
N THR A 162 10.35 4.61 11.21
CA THR A 162 10.37 5.92 10.54
C THR A 162 8.96 6.50 10.35
N ASN A 163 8.81 7.80 10.61
CA ASN A 163 7.58 8.57 10.37
C ASN A 163 6.33 7.99 11.06
N ASN A 164 6.45 7.42 12.23
CA ASN A 164 5.29 6.98 12.99
C ASN A 164 4.69 8.15 13.79
N THR A 165 3.38 8.21 13.85
CA THR A 165 2.63 9.18 14.68
C THR A 165 1.73 8.42 15.66
N GLY A 166 1.86 8.73 16.94
CA GLY A 166 1.21 8.02 18.04
C GLY A 166 2.21 7.27 18.90
N ASN A 167 1.82 6.24 19.61
CA ASN A 167 2.69 5.58 20.56
C ASN A 167 2.84 4.08 20.25
N TYR A 168 3.99 3.52 20.59
CA TYR A 168 4.26 2.09 20.48
C TYR A 168 4.11 1.52 19.07
N ASN A 169 4.36 2.32 18.03
CA ASN A 169 4.35 1.84 16.66
C ASN A 169 5.71 1.24 16.26
N SER A 170 5.67 0.21 15.45
CA SER A 170 6.85 -0.47 14.91
C SER A 170 6.84 -0.46 13.38
N ASN A 171 8.00 -0.35 12.76
CA ASN A 171 8.23 -0.10 11.33
C ASN A 171 7.82 1.33 10.91
N SER A 172 7.15 1.54 9.78
CA SER A 172 7.12 2.89 9.21
C SER A 172 5.75 3.37 8.78
N ASP A 173 5.59 4.69 8.82
CA ASP A 173 4.43 5.43 8.32
C ASP A 173 3.11 5.03 9.01
N ASN A 174 3.14 4.61 10.27
CA ASN A 174 1.94 4.28 11.02
C ASN A 174 1.36 5.52 11.73
N THR A 175 0.04 5.59 11.78
CA THR A 175 -0.70 6.61 12.53
C THR A 175 -1.65 5.93 13.50
N GLY A 176 -1.58 6.29 14.79
CA GLY A 176 -2.32 5.67 15.88
C GLY A 176 -1.38 4.96 16.85
N HIS A 177 -1.87 4.00 17.58
CA HIS A 177 -1.12 3.35 18.65
C HIS A 177 -0.95 1.85 18.41
N TYR A 178 0.16 1.30 18.91
CA TYR A 178 0.42 -0.15 18.89
C TYR A 178 0.38 -0.81 17.51
N ASN A 179 0.66 -0.07 16.44
CA ASN A 179 0.69 -0.64 15.10
C ASN A 179 2.04 -1.31 14.83
N SER A 180 1.99 -2.48 14.19
CA SER A 180 3.16 -3.20 13.70
C SER A 180 3.05 -3.42 12.21
N GLY A 181 4.01 -2.90 11.45
CA GLY A 181 4.02 -2.99 10.00
C GLY A 181 4.09 -1.63 9.33
N TYR A 182 3.50 -1.51 8.16
CA TYR A 182 3.71 -0.36 7.29
C TYR A 182 2.39 0.31 6.89
N ARG A 183 2.32 1.65 7.04
CA ARG A 183 1.16 2.46 6.64
C ARG A 183 -0.17 2.00 7.23
N ASN A 184 -0.20 1.71 8.51
CA ASN A 184 -1.44 1.46 9.21
C ASN A 184 -2.00 2.78 9.78
N SER A 185 -3.33 2.89 9.81
CA SER A 185 -4.07 4.02 10.39
C SER A 185 -5.12 3.48 11.36
N GLY A 186 -5.06 3.91 12.61
CA GLY A 186 -5.85 3.39 13.73
C GLY A 186 -4.96 2.66 14.73
N ASP A 187 -5.54 1.87 15.61
CA ASP A 187 -4.82 1.26 16.71
C ASP A 187 -4.72 -0.27 16.57
N ASP A 188 -3.67 -0.84 17.18
CA ASP A 188 -3.49 -2.28 17.32
C ASP A 188 -3.46 -3.07 15.97
N ASN A 189 -3.04 -2.46 14.88
CA ASN A 189 -2.96 -3.17 13.61
C ASN A 189 -1.63 -3.91 13.44
N ALA A 190 -1.68 -5.14 12.93
CA ALA A 190 -0.53 -5.94 12.52
C ALA A 190 -0.59 -6.23 11.02
N GLY A 191 0.48 -5.86 10.30
CA GLY A 191 0.56 -5.96 8.83
C GLY A 191 0.62 -4.59 8.17
N CYS A 192 0.18 -4.50 6.92
CA CYS A 192 0.40 -3.29 6.13
C CYS A 192 -0.90 -2.72 5.57
N TYR A 193 -0.97 -1.40 5.47
CA TYR A 193 -2.07 -0.69 4.83
C TYR A 193 -3.45 -0.96 5.45
N ASN A 194 -3.53 -1.19 6.75
CA ASN A 194 -4.81 -1.33 7.44
C ASN A 194 -5.35 0.03 7.87
N THR A 195 -6.66 0.18 7.80
CA THR A 195 -7.39 1.36 8.30
C THR A 195 -8.46 0.91 9.30
N GLY A 196 -8.45 1.49 10.50
CA GLY A 196 -9.28 1.10 11.63
C GLY A 196 -8.48 0.29 12.65
N ASP A 197 -9.13 -0.43 13.53
CA ASP A 197 -8.48 -0.95 14.72
C ASP A 197 -8.41 -2.47 14.75
N SER A 198 -7.34 -3.00 15.35
CA SER A 198 -7.20 -4.42 15.66
C SER A 198 -7.29 -5.34 14.43
N ASN A 199 -6.75 -4.91 13.29
CA ASN A 199 -6.67 -5.73 12.09
C ASN A 199 -5.36 -6.50 12.05
N ALA A 200 -5.41 -7.76 11.62
CA ALA A 200 -4.26 -8.60 11.34
C ALA A 200 -4.24 -9.01 9.86
N GLY A 201 -3.14 -8.72 9.18
CA GLY A 201 -3.01 -8.90 7.72
C GLY A 201 -2.88 -7.57 6.99
N ASN A 202 -3.20 -7.55 5.71
CA ASN A 202 -2.94 -6.38 4.86
C ASN A 202 -4.20 -5.84 4.20
N TYR A 203 -4.22 -4.52 3.98
CA TYR A 203 -5.28 -3.84 3.24
C TYR A 203 -6.69 -4.06 3.83
N ASN A 204 -6.81 -4.18 5.15
CA ASN A 204 -8.11 -4.26 5.80
C ASN A 204 -8.66 -2.87 6.12
N VAL A 205 -9.96 -2.71 5.97
CA VAL A 205 -10.71 -1.50 6.33
C VAL A 205 -11.79 -1.85 7.34
N GLY A 206 -11.77 -1.21 8.49
CA GLY A 206 -12.67 -1.49 9.60
C GLY A 206 -11.93 -2.11 10.77
N SER A 207 -12.57 -2.95 11.57
CA SER A 207 -11.97 -3.40 12.82
C SER A 207 -12.07 -4.91 13.01
N TRP A 208 -11.06 -5.47 13.71
CA TRP A 208 -11.06 -6.89 14.08
C TRP A 208 -11.03 -7.84 12.88
N ASN A 209 -10.49 -7.43 11.74
CA ASN A 209 -10.34 -8.30 10.58
C ASN A 209 -9.05 -9.11 10.67
N ASN A 210 -9.11 -10.38 10.27
CA ASN A 210 -7.98 -11.29 10.20
C ASN A 210 -7.85 -11.84 8.77
N GLY A 211 -6.73 -11.59 8.13
CA GLY A 211 -6.47 -11.88 6.73
C GLY A 211 -6.38 -10.61 5.90
N ASP A 212 -6.51 -10.70 4.59
CA ASP A 212 -6.22 -9.58 3.70
C ASP A 212 -7.46 -9.07 2.94
N TYR A 213 -7.46 -7.78 2.64
CA TYR A 213 -8.48 -7.12 1.82
C TYR A 213 -9.91 -7.23 2.39
N ASN A 214 -10.09 -7.33 3.68
CA ASN A 214 -11.42 -7.36 4.28
C ASN A 214 -11.93 -5.94 4.53
N THR A 215 -13.22 -5.73 4.32
CA THR A 215 -13.93 -4.49 4.63
C THR A 215 -15.09 -4.76 5.59
N GLY A 216 -15.08 -4.09 6.73
CA GLY A 216 -16.10 -4.24 7.77
C GLY A 216 -15.52 -4.70 9.10
N ILE A 217 -16.25 -5.47 9.85
CA ILE A 217 -15.89 -5.82 11.23
C ILE A 217 -15.87 -7.34 11.42
N GLN A 218 -14.82 -7.84 12.08
CA GLN A 218 -14.72 -9.25 12.48
C GLN A 218 -14.75 -10.24 11.30
N ASN A 219 -14.19 -9.88 10.17
CA ASN A 219 -14.05 -10.81 9.05
C ASN A 219 -12.77 -11.64 9.19
N THR A 220 -12.85 -12.89 8.78
CA THR A 220 -11.69 -13.79 8.72
C THR A 220 -11.55 -14.37 7.31
N GLY A 221 -10.37 -14.20 6.71
CA GLY A 221 -10.08 -14.70 5.36
C GLY A 221 -9.74 -13.58 4.39
N TYR A 222 -10.13 -13.73 3.15
CA TYR A 222 -9.69 -12.85 2.06
C TYR A 222 -10.88 -12.21 1.33
N GLN A 223 -10.81 -10.91 1.09
CA GLN A 223 -11.81 -10.16 0.32
C GLN A 223 -13.26 -10.29 0.83
N ASN A 224 -13.47 -10.27 2.12
CA ASN A 224 -14.83 -10.22 2.65
C ASN A 224 -15.32 -8.77 2.80
N THR A 225 -16.58 -8.54 2.49
CA THR A 225 -17.27 -7.26 2.69
C THR A 225 -18.47 -7.44 3.61
N GLY A 226 -18.56 -6.62 4.64
CA GLY A 226 -19.57 -6.73 5.68
C GLY A 226 -18.99 -7.22 6.99
N ASN A 227 -19.77 -7.88 7.81
CA ASN A 227 -19.30 -8.20 9.16
C ASN A 227 -19.40 -9.69 9.47
N LYS A 228 -18.46 -10.17 10.29
CA LYS A 228 -18.45 -11.53 10.82
C LYS A 228 -18.44 -12.63 9.74
N ASN A 229 -17.85 -12.36 8.59
CA ASN A 229 -17.72 -13.37 7.56
C ASN A 229 -16.46 -14.20 7.79
N ALA A 230 -16.54 -15.51 7.59
CA ALA A 230 -15.44 -16.43 7.65
C ALA A 230 -15.25 -17.17 6.32
N GLY A 231 -14.08 -17.05 5.72
CA GLY A 231 -13.78 -17.56 4.37
C GLY A 231 -13.45 -16.44 3.40
N ASN A 232 -13.66 -16.64 2.13
CA ASN A 232 -13.21 -15.69 1.11
C ASN A 232 -14.37 -15.15 0.28
N SER A 233 -14.25 -13.89 -0.11
CA SER A 233 -15.16 -13.24 -1.05
C SER A 233 -16.63 -13.29 -0.64
N ASN A 234 -16.91 -13.19 0.65
CA ASN A 234 -18.27 -13.12 1.13
C ASN A 234 -18.75 -11.66 1.22
N THR A 235 -20.01 -11.43 0.90
CA THR A 235 -20.66 -10.13 1.06
C THR A 235 -21.89 -10.27 1.95
N GLY A 236 -21.92 -9.51 3.05
CA GLY A 236 -23.03 -9.50 3.97
C GLY A 236 -22.63 -9.76 5.42
N TYR A 237 -23.44 -10.49 6.15
CA TYR A 237 -23.29 -10.70 7.58
C TYR A 237 -23.30 -12.19 7.97
N GLU A 238 -22.32 -12.59 8.79
CA GLU A 238 -22.24 -13.96 9.34
C GLU A 238 -22.22 -15.08 8.29
N ASN A 239 -21.58 -14.87 7.15
CA ASN A 239 -21.39 -15.94 6.17
C ASN A 239 -20.17 -16.80 6.53
N THR A 240 -20.30 -18.12 6.36
CA THR A 240 -19.21 -19.07 6.50
C THR A 240 -18.98 -19.83 5.21
N GLY A 241 -17.77 -19.80 4.69
CA GLY A 241 -17.42 -20.39 3.40
C GLY A 241 -17.03 -19.33 2.37
N ASN A 242 -17.22 -19.58 1.10
CA ASN A 242 -16.71 -18.70 0.06
C ASN A 242 -17.79 -18.21 -0.90
N ASN A 243 -17.61 -17.00 -1.40
CA ASN A 243 -18.47 -16.42 -2.45
C ASN A 243 -19.96 -16.36 -2.07
N ASN A 244 -20.28 -16.16 -0.81
CA ASN A 244 -21.67 -16.00 -0.40
C ASN A 244 -22.10 -14.52 -0.44
N THR A 245 -23.30 -14.28 -0.91
CA THR A 245 -23.94 -12.96 -0.89
C THR A 245 -25.23 -13.01 -0.07
N GLY A 246 -25.38 -12.12 0.89
CA GLY A 246 -26.48 -12.11 1.84
C GLY A 246 -26.02 -12.44 3.26
N ASN A 247 -26.89 -12.97 4.09
CA ASN A 247 -26.58 -13.14 5.51
C ASN A 247 -26.75 -14.60 5.95
N ASN A 248 -25.91 -14.98 6.93
CA ASN A 248 -26.04 -16.29 7.60
C ASN A 248 -25.99 -17.50 6.63
N ASN A 249 -25.22 -17.40 5.57
CA ASN A 249 -25.02 -18.52 4.66
C ASN A 249 -23.85 -19.39 5.11
N ARG A 250 -24.01 -20.71 4.99
CA ARG A 250 -22.94 -21.68 5.23
C ARG A 250 -22.71 -22.49 3.97
N GLY A 251 -21.49 -22.44 3.44
CA GLY A 251 -21.10 -23.15 2.23
C GLY A 251 -20.53 -22.21 1.17
N LYS A 252 -20.74 -22.53 -0.09
CA LYS A 252 -20.12 -21.80 -1.19
C LYS A 252 -21.17 -21.29 -2.17
N SER A 253 -20.96 -20.06 -2.66
CA SER A 253 -21.74 -19.47 -3.76
C SER A 253 -23.25 -19.43 -3.49
N ASN A 254 -23.66 -19.10 -2.26
CA ASN A 254 -25.06 -18.89 -1.96
C ASN A 254 -25.44 -17.41 -2.17
N ALA A 255 -26.59 -17.18 -2.77
CA ALA A 255 -27.20 -15.86 -2.92
C ALA A 255 -28.55 -15.84 -2.18
N GLY A 256 -28.66 -14.96 -1.17
CA GLY A 256 -29.80 -14.89 -0.26
C GLY A 256 -29.38 -15.11 1.19
N ASN A 257 -30.31 -15.54 2.03
CA ASN A 257 -30.05 -15.62 3.46
C ASN A 257 -30.35 -16.99 4.05
N TYR A 258 -29.61 -17.36 5.09
CA TYR A 258 -29.82 -18.58 5.85
C TYR A 258 -29.70 -19.87 5.04
N ASN A 259 -28.88 -19.88 3.97
CA ASN A 259 -28.67 -21.09 3.19
C ASN A 259 -27.57 -21.96 3.80
N SER A 260 -27.75 -23.28 3.79
CA SER A 260 -26.77 -24.27 4.20
C SER A 260 -26.53 -25.25 3.07
N GLY A 261 -25.32 -25.25 2.53
CA GLY A 261 -24.93 -25.97 1.31
C GLY A 261 -24.34 -25.03 0.28
N ASN A 262 -24.33 -25.42 -0.98
CA ASN A 262 -23.65 -24.67 -2.01
C ASN A 262 -24.59 -24.28 -3.15
N GLU A 263 -24.29 -23.15 -3.78
CA GLU A 263 -24.95 -22.73 -5.01
C GLU A 263 -26.48 -22.57 -4.86
N ASN A 264 -26.94 -22.13 -3.70
CA ASN A 264 -28.36 -21.85 -3.50
C ASN A 264 -28.69 -20.39 -3.84
N THR A 265 -29.82 -20.18 -4.49
CA THR A 265 -30.40 -18.86 -4.75
C THR A 265 -31.76 -18.77 -4.06
N GLY A 266 -31.93 -17.80 -3.17
CA GLY A 266 -33.10 -17.66 -2.31
C GLY A 266 -32.74 -17.81 -0.84
N ASN A 267 -33.72 -18.15 0.01
CA ASN A 267 -33.52 -18.11 1.45
C ASN A 267 -33.85 -19.45 2.12
N ARG A 268 -33.15 -19.74 3.22
CA ARG A 268 -33.43 -20.87 4.09
C ARG A 268 -33.41 -22.23 3.37
N ASN A 269 -32.53 -22.40 2.42
CA ASN A 269 -32.32 -23.66 1.74
C ASN A 269 -31.31 -24.52 2.48
N ILE A 270 -31.53 -25.81 2.55
CA ILE A 270 -30.59 -26.84 2.95
C ILE A 270 -30.33 -27.70 1.72
N GLY A 271 -29.05 -28.10 1.53
CA GLY A 271 -28.67 -28.82 0.31
C GLY A 271 -27.99 -27.90 -0.70
N ASN A 272 -27.91 -28.33 -1.94
CA ASN A 272 -27.13 -27.62 -2.95
C ASN A 272 -28.00 -27.31 -4.17
N ARG A 273 -27.67 -26.20 -4.85
CA ARG A 273 -28.27 -25.85 -6.14
C ARG A 273 -29.79 -25.73 -6.10
N ASN A 274 -30.30 -25.12 -5.03
CA ASN A 274 -31.72 -24.79 -4.94
C ASN A 274 -31.97 -23.38 -5.47
N THR A 275 -33.07 -23.20 -6.16
CA THR A 275 -33.63 -21.90 -6.54
C THR A 275 -35.01 -21.75 -5.89
N GLY A 276 -35.19 -20.73 -5.06
CA GLY A 276 -36.38 -20.51 -4.25
C GLY A 276 -36.10 -20.65 -2.77
N ASP A 277 -37.12 -20.85 -1.95
CA ASP A 277 -37.02 -20.75 -0.50
C ASP A 277 -37.45 -22.04 0.22
N TRP A 278 -36.84 -22.26 1.41
CA TRP A 278 -37.25 -23.31 2.33
C TRP A 278 -37.13 -24.75 1.78
N ASN A 279 -36.19 -25.01 0.88
CA ASN A 279 -35.96 -26.37 0.38
C ASN A 279 -35.00 -27.11 1.34
N LEU A 280 -35.34 -28.36 1.67
CA LEU A 280 -34.55 -29.23 2.56
C LEU A 280 -33.70 -30.27 1.82
N SER A 281 -33.85 -30.37 0.51
CA SER A 281 -33.07 -31.25 -0.35
C SER A 281 -32.36 -30.44 -1.44
N SER A 282 -31.62 -31.11 -2.32
CA SER A 282 -30.84 -30.45 -3.38
C SER A 282 -31.58 -30.41 -4.71
N TYR A 283 -31.14 -29.48 -5.57
CA TYR A 283 -31.62 -29.37 -6.96
C TYR A 283 -33.11 -29.04 -7.12
N ASN A 284 -33.68 -28.31 -6.18
CA ASN A 284 -35.07 -27.90 -6.26
C ASN A 284 -35.24 -26.53 -6.92
N ASN A 285 -36.26 -26.41 -7.72
CA ASN A 285 -36.80 -25.15 -8.21
C ASN A 285 -38.17 -24.93 -7.62
N GLY A 286 -38.32 -23.88 -6.81
CA GLY A 286 -39.56 -23.59 -6.05
C GLY A 286 -39.33 -23.63 -4.54
N CYS A 287 -40.38 -23.81 -3.76
CA CYS A 287 -40.35 -23.64 -2.32
C CYS A 287 -40.92 -24.83 -1.56
N PHE A 288 -40.41 -25.03 -0.33
CA PHE A 288 -40.91 -26.07 0.61
C PHE A 288 -40.77 -27.50 0.14
N ASN A 289 -39.73 -27.80 -0.65
CA ASN A 289 -39.46 -29.17 -1.11
C ASN A 289 -38.61 -29.91 -0.08
N THR A 290 -39.04 -31.07 0.33
CA THR A 290 -38.30 -31.96 1.25
C THR A 290 -37.51 -33.04 0.55
N GLU A 291 -37.87 -33.32 -0.70
CA GLU A 291 -37.23 -34.28 -1.58
C GLU A 291 -36.80 -33.60 -2.88
N GLU A 292 -35.88 -34.18 -3.61
CA GLU A 292 -35.50 -33.67 -4.93
C GLU A 292 -36.69 -33.78 -5.89
N THR A 293 -37.11 -32.66 -6.46
CA THR A 293 -38.23 -32.62 -7.39
C THR A 293 -37.86 -33.14 -8.75
N THR A 294 -38.83 -33.74 -9.45
CA THR A 294 -38.64 -34.08 -10.87
C THR A 294 -38.56 -32.83 -11.72
N ILE A 295 -37.77 -32.92 -12.79
CA ILE A 295 -37.52 -31.79 -13.69
C ILE A 295 -38.49 -31.80 -14.89
N MET A 296 -38.71 -30.61 -15.41
CA MET A 296 -39.36 -30.44 -16.72
C MET A 296 -38.33 -30.72 -17.83
N LEU A 297 -38.66 -31.55 -18.79
CA LEU A 297 -37.89 -31.77 -20.00
C LEU A 297 -38.79 -31.47 -21.20
N PHE A 298 -38.29 -30.69 -22.13
CA PHE A 298 -39.01 -30.27 -23.35
C PHE A 298 -40.41 -29.71 -23.00
N ASN A 299 -40.47 -28.81 -22.00
CA ASN A 299 -41.68 -28.14 -21.48
C ASN A 299 -42.76 -29.09 -20.92
N LYS A 300 -42.42 -30.33 -20.63
CA LYS A 300 -43.35 -31.32 -20.07
C LYS A 300 -42.75 -31.96 -18.80
N PRO A 301 -43.58 -32.34 -17.82
CA PRO A 301 -43.12 -33.08 -16.66
C PRO A 301 -42.39 -34.37 -17.05
N SER A 302 -41.28 -34.67 -16.41
CA SER A 302 -40.54 -35.89 -16.59
C SER A 302 -40.53 -36.73 -15.31
N SER A 303 -40.12 -37.99 -15.40
CA SER A 303 -39.85 -38.83 -14.24
C SER A 303 -38.44 -38.67 -13.67
N TRP A 304 -37.61 -37.90 -14.29
CA TRP A 304 -36.24 -37.73 -13.89
C TRP A 304 -36.11 -36.56 -12.90
N THR A 305 -35.20 -36.76 -11.92
CA THR A 305 -34.68 -35.68 -11.12
C THR A 305 -33.45 -35.05 -11.78
N TYR A 306 -33.03 -33.86 -11.33
CA TYR A 306 -31.83 -33.22 -11.84
C TYR A 306 -30.56 -34.03 -11.56
N SER A 307 -30.48 -34.70 -10.41
CA SER A 307 -29.39 -35.64 -10.10
C SER A 307 -29.33 -36.84 -11.05
N GLN A 308 -30.48 -37.35 -11.50
CA GLN A 308 -30.53 -38.41 -12.49
C GLN A 308 -30.10 -37.90 -13.87
N TRP A 309 -30.57 -36.73 -14.29
CA TRP A 309 -30.14 -36.04 -15.51
C TRP A 309 -28.62 -35.92 -15.59
N LEU A 310 -27.95 -35.39 -14.55
CA LEU A 310 -26.49 -35.20 -14.50
C LEU A 310 -25.69 -36.54 -14.70
N LYS A 311 -26.28 -37.67 -14.35
CA LYS A 311 -25.63 -38.98 -14.50
C LYS A 311 -25.81 -39.61 -15.88
N THR A 312 -26.71 -39.08 -16.71
CA THR A 312 -26.98 -39.61 -18.04
C THR A 312 -25.83 -39.43 -19.02
N ARG A 313 -25.74 -40.32 -20.00
CA ARG A 313 -24.80 -40.15 -21.12
C ARG A 313 -25.22 -38.95 -21.97
N ALA A 314 -26.51 -38.73 -22.17
CA ALA A 314 -27.02 -37.57 -22.90
C ALA A 314 -26.52 -36.23 -22.33
N CYS A 315 -26.60 -36.05 -21.01
CA CYS A 315 -26.07 -34.86 -20.36
C CYS A 315 -24.56 -34.65 -20.61
N ARG A 316 -23.77 -35.71 -20.52
CA ARG A 316 -22.34 -35.66 -20.79
C ARG A 316 -22.01 -35.32 -22.24
N LEU A 317 -22.75 -35.87 -23.19
CA LEU A 317 -22.60 -35.56 -24.61
C LEU A 317 -22.92 -34.08 -24.88
N LEU A 318 -24.07 -33.61 -24.42
CA LEU A 318 -24.53 -32.23 -24.65
C LEU A 318 -23.64 -31.17 -24.00
N ASN A 319 -22.91 -31.51 -22.93
CA ASN A 319 -21.92 -30.61 -22.34
C ASN A 319 -20.67 -30.40 -23.22
N ASN A 320 -20.47 -31.22 -24.25
CA ASN A 320 -19.38 -31.09 -25.21
C ASN A 320 -19.78 -30.34 -26.49
N ILE A 321 -21.00 -29.81 -26.56
CA ILE A 321 -21.39 -28.92 -27.65
C ILE A 321 -20.43 -27.73 -27.67
N PRO A 322 -19.82 -27.38 -28.82
CA PRO A 322 -18.94 -26.21 -28.91
C PRO A 322 -19.62 -24.95 -28.41
N LYS A 323 -18.88 -24.16 -27.63
CA LYS A 323 -19.39 -22.93 -27.01
C LYS A 323 -18.58 -21.67 -27.39
N ASP A 324 -17.62 -21.82 -28.27
CA ASP A 324 -16.73 -20.72 -28.64
C ASP A 324 -17.45 -19.82 -29.64
N THR A 325 -18.08 -18.78 -29.08
CA THR A 325 -18.79 -17.75 -29.85
C THR A 325 -17.87 -16.64 -30.38
N VAL A 326 -16.62 -16.59 -29.93
CA VAL A 326 -15.66 -15.53 -30.27
C VAL A 326 -14.27 -16.14 -30.43
N ALA A 327 -13.62 -15.88 -31.57
CA ALA A 327 -12.22 -16.23 -31.81
C ALA A 327 -11.38 -14.97 -32.00
N TRP A 328 -10.19 -14.94 -31.41
CA TRP A 328 -9.19 -13.92 -31.76
C TRP A 328 -8.55 -14.28 -33.08
N ILE A 329 -8.67 -13.38 -34.08
CA ILE A 329 -7.98 -13.52 -35.37
C ILE A 329 -6.78 -12.56 -35.35
N ASP A 330 -5.60 -13.17 -35.40
CA ASP A 330 -4.35 -12.43 -35.47
C ASP A 330 -4.20 -11.69 -36.81
N VAL A 331 -3.54 -10.53 -36.82
CA VAL A 331 -3.35 -9.66 -37.97
C VAL A 331 -2.79 -10.40 -39.21
N TYR A 332 -1.92 -11.39 -39.00
CA TYR A 332 -1.34 -12.19 -40.08
C TYR A 332 -2.31 -13.24 -40.69
N SER A 333 -3.38 -13.53 -39.97
CA SER A 333 -4.43 -14.47 -40.41
C SER A 333 -5.67 -13.74 -40.95
N MET A 334 -5.70 -12.43 -40.91
CA MET A 334 -6.82 -11.62 -41.40
C MET A 334 -6.82 -11.53 -42.94
N THR A 335 -8.01 -11.69 -43.54
CA THR A 335 -8.24 -11.34 -44.92
C THR A 335 -8.27 -9.82 -45.15
N ASP A 336 -8.12 -9.37 -46.39
CA ASP A 336 -8.17 -7.92 -46.70
C ASP A 336 -9.55 -7.33 -46.36
N GLU A 337 -10.63 -8.06 -46.55
CA GLU A 337 -11.99 -7.67 -46.19
C GLU A 337 -12.15 -7.55 -44.65
N GLU A 338 -11.57 -8.46 -43.90
CA GLU A 338 -11.59 -8.40 -42.43
C GLU A 338 -10.80 -7.20 -41.89
N LYS A 339 -9.71 -6.82 -42.56
CA LYS A 339 -8.92 -5.61 -42.21
C LYS A 339 -9.69 -4.32 -42.51
N GLU A 340 -10.40 -4.24 -43.62
CA GLU A 340 -11.24 -3.09 -43.94
C GLU A 340 -12.40 -2.90 -42.96
N LEU A 341 -13.01 -4.01 -42.51
CA LEU A 341 -14.12 -3.98 -41.54
C LEU A 341 -13.68 -3.70 -40.11
N ASN A 342 -12.41 -3.92 -39.77
CA ASN A 342 -11.87 -3.78 -38.41
C ASN A 342 -10.59 -2.91 -38.40
N PRO A 343 -10.67 -1.62 -38.76
CA PRO A 343 -9.49 -0.77 -38.96
C PRO A 343 -8.60 -0.60 -37.71
N SER A 344 -9.10 -0.94 -36.53
CA SER A 344 -8.30 -0.96 -35.28
C SER A 344 -7.27 -2.10 -35.21
N TYR A 345 -7.29 -3.04 -36.15
CA TYR A 345 -6.37 -4.19 -36.18
C TYR A 345 -4.89 -3.79 -36.15
N GLU A 346 -4.53 -2.64 -36.70
CA GLU A 346 -3.14 -2.14 -36.68
C GLU A 346 -2.63 -1.83 -35.29
N THR A 347 -3.50 -1.40 -34.38
CA THR A 347 -3.16 -1.09 -32.99
C THR A 347 -3.36 -2.26 -32.05
N THR A 348 -4.29 -3.16 -32.35
CA THR A 348 -4.65 -4.31 -31.52
C THR A 348 -3.93 -5.60 -31.93
N ASN A 349 -3.24 -5.62 -33.09
CA ASN A 349 -2.65 -6.81 -33.73
C ASN A 349 -3.66 -7.93 -34.04
N GLY A 350 -4.90 -7.55 -34.33
CA GLY A 350 -5.97 -8.50 -34.67
C GLY A 350 -7.35 -7.98 -34.24
N TYR A 351 -8.36 -8.84 -34.35
CA TYR A 351 -9.72 -8.51 -33.92
C TYR A 351 -10.45 -9.72 -33.37
N LEU A 352 -11.55 -9.49 -32.63
CA LEU A 352 -12.46 -10.53 -32.16
C LEU A 352 -13.50 -10.83 -33.24
N LYS A 353 -13.42 -12.02 -33.83
CA LYS A 353 -14.42 -12.54 -34.78
C LYS A 353 -15.53 -13.24 -34.01
N ILE A 354 -16.76 -12.77 -34.18
CA ILE A 354 -17.93 -13.52 -33.75
C ILE A 354 -18.07 -14.70 -34.73
N GLN A 355 -17.96 -15.92 -34.22
CA GLN A 355 -18.22 -17.13 -35.02
C GLN A 355 -19.73 -17.34 -35.08
N ASP A 356 -20.22 -17.66 -36.25
CA ASP A 356 -21.58 -18.19 -36.37
C ASP A 356 -21.56 -19.62 -35.87
N ASP A 357 -22.00 -19.82 -34.64
CA ASP A 357 -22.00 -21.12 -33.96
C ASP A 357 -22.87 -22.16 -34.63
N SER A 358 -23.78 -21.76 -35.50
CA SER A 358 -24.76 -22.68 -36.11
C SER A 358 -24.09 -23.80 -36.93
N SER A 359 -23.03 -23.46 -37.65
CA SER A 359 -22.31 -24.46 -38.45
C SER A 359 -21.44 -25.38 -37.61
N LEU A 360 -20.82 -24.91 -36.55
CA LEU A 360 -19.97 -25.69 -35.64
C LEU A 360 -20.81 -26.63 -34.78
N VAL A 361 -21.92 -26.15 -34.30
CA VAL A 361 -22.84 -26.95 -33.48
C VAL A 361 -23.51 -28.05 -34.30
N GLN A 362 -23.89 -27.75 -35.55
CA GLN A 362 -24.45 -28.77 -36.45
C GLN A 362 -23.39 -29.78 -36.84
N SER A 363 -22.15 -29.36 -37.15
CA SER A 363 -21.06 -30.28 -37.46
C SER A 363 -20.78 -31.24 -36.30
N TRP A 364 -20.77 -30.72 -35.04
CA TRP A 364 -20.65 -31.57 -33.86
C TRP A 364 -21.74 -32.66 -33.80
N TRP A 365 -23.00 -32.30 -34.10
CA TRP A 365 -24.10 -33.27 -34.15
C TRP A 365 -23.91 -34.30 -35.26
N ASP A 366 -23.53 -33.85 -36.46
CA ASP A 366 -23.37 -34.72 -37.63
C ASP A 366 -22.25 -35.74 -37.41
N ASP A 367 -21.19 -35.36 -36.69
CA ASP A 367 -20.05 -36.21 -36.35
C ASP A 367 -20.34 -37.25 -35.24
N LEU A 368 -21.45 -37.10 -34.50
CA LEU A 368 -21.84 -38.10 -33.50
C LEU A 368 -22.22 -39.43 -34.14
N ASP A 369 -21.82 -40.53 -33.50
CA ASP A 369 -22.26 -41.83 -33.89
C ASP A 369 -23.77 -42.03 -33.70
N THR A 370 -24.35 -42.99 -34.41
CA THR A 370 -25.80 -43.28 -34.36
C THR A 370 -26.26 -43.58 -32.93
N LYS A 371 -25.45 -44.25 -32.12
CA LYS A 371 -25.78 -44.63 -30.75
C LYS A 371 -25.85 -43.39 -29.84
N ASP A 372 -25.00 -42.42 -30.05
CA ASP A 372 -25.00 -41.19 -29.29
C ASP A 372 -26.16 -40.26 -29.69
N LYS A 373 -26.48 -40.19 -31.00
CA LYS A 373 -27.70 -39.54 -31.49
C LYS A 373 -28.97 -40.16 -30.89
N GLU A 374 -29.08 -41.49 -30.90
CA GLU A 374 -30.19 -42.18 -30.27
C GLU A 374 -30.26 -41.96 -28.75
N THR A 375 -29.12 -41.90 -28.07
CA THR A 375 -29.07 -41.59 -26.62
C THR A 375 -29.63 -40.20 -26.30
N ILE A 376 -29.40 -39.23 -27.15
CA ILE A 376 -29.97 -37.89 -27.00
C ILE A 376 -31.46 -37.87 -27.33
N LYS A 377 -31.85 -38.54 -28.44
CA LYS A 377 -33.27 -38.66 -28.82
C LYS A 377 -34.10 -39.45 -27.80
N ALA A 378 -33.48 -40.30 -26.97
CA ALA A 378 -34.13 -41.07 -25.91
C ALA A 378 -34.36 -40.26 -24.60
N ILE A 379 -33.98 -39.01 -24.55
CA ILE A 379 -34.35 -38.11 -23.41
C ILE A 379 -35.87 -38.07 -23.29
N PRO A 380 -36.44 -38.24 -22.10
CA PRO A 380 -37.90 -38.15 -21.92
C PRO A 380 -38.50 -36.89 -22.52
N ASN A 381 -39.62 -37.05 -23.22
CA ASN A 381 -40.33 -35.97 -23.92
C ASN A 381 -39.53 -35.30 -25.04
N PHE A 382 -38.49 -35.93 -25.59
CA PHE A 382 -37.68 -35.34 -26.65
C PHE A 382 -38.59 -34.74 -27.74
N ASP A 383 -38.23 -33.49 -28.10
CA ASP A 383 -38.94 -32.72 -29.13
C ASP A 383 -37.90 -31.99 -29.97
N SER A 384 -37.82 -32.31 -31.26
CA SER A 384 -36.81 -31.79 -32.17
C SER A 384 -36.89 -30.28 -32.35
N ASP A 385 -38.07 -29.71 -32.34
CA ASP A 385 -38.27 -28.27 -32.52
C ASP A 385 -37.79 -27.49 -31.28
N ILE A 386 -38.07 -28.02 -30.08
CA ILE A 386 -37.58 -27.44 -28.83
C ILE A 386 -36.07 -27.63 -28.73
N PHE A 387 -35.56 -28.81 -29.12
CA PHE A 387 -34.13 -29.08 -29.14
C PHE A 387 -33.39 -28.08 -30.05
N TYR A 388 -33.89 -27.88 -31.27
CA TYR A 388 -33.36 -26.88 -32.19
C TYR A 388 -33.38 -25.46 -31.58
N LYS A 389 -34.48 -25.06 -30.97
CA LYS A 389 -34.56 -23.73 -30.34
C LYS A 389 -33.58 -23.53 -29.21
N CYS A 390 -33.19 -24.60 -28.49
CA CYS A 390 -32.25 -24.57 -27.38
C CYS A 390 -30.79 -24.70 -27.80
N THR A 391 -30.49 -25.36 -28.88
CA THR A 391 -29.14 -25.78 -29.27
C THR A 391 -28.69 -25.25 -30.64
N GLY A 392 -29.63 -24.91 -31.52
CA GLY A 392 -29.37 -24.61 -32.93
C GLY A 392 -29.20 -25.87 -33.81
N ILE A 393 -29.31 -27.10 -33.22
CA ILE A 393 -29.10 -28.36 -33.95
C ILE A 393 -30.37 -28.79 -34.64
N ILE A 394 -30.28 -29.06 -35.94
CA ILE A 394 -31.33 -29.75 -36.72
C ILE A 394 -31.14 -31.24 -36.52
N VAL A 395 -32.17 -31.90 -36.07
CA VAL A 395 -32.18 -33.37 -35.83
C VAL A 395 -32.95 -34.04 -36.93
N ASP A 396 -32.33 -34.93 -37.67
CA ASP A 396 -32.92 -35.76 -38.73
C ASP A 396 -33.86 -36.83 -38.18
#